data_0be9f537479de96a455b4056c985a06f
#
_entry.id   0be9f537479de96a455b4056c985a06f
#
_cell.length_a   1.000
_cell.length_b   1.000
_cell.length_c   1.000
_cell.angle_alpha   90.00
_cell.angle_beta   90.00
_cell.angle_gamma   90.00
#
_symmetry.space_group_name_H-M   'P 1'
#
loop_
_entity.id
_entity.type
_entity.pdbx_description
1 polymer ?
#
loop_
_entity_poly.entity_id
_entity_poly.type
_entity_poly.pdbx_seq_one_letter_code
_entity_poly.pdbx_strand_id
1 'polypeptide(L)'
;MNFVGRKIFSIAEAQSRSIETIVVLLFALFGIILFVVLFWLFQKKSYDYIKQIQDAVRNIAAGDLNTRLEIKEDDEFSEIAMNLNSMTDELQKLMDREREVERSKNELITNVAHDLRTPLTSIIGYMELLKAKTDLPDETRNQYINIAYTKAKKLEKLIEDLFGFTKLNYGKIAMKVEKVDVIKLISQLMDEFYPTFNDKHLEYELTTNVPSAIITADGNLLARLFDNLLANAIKYGSDGKRIDVKINADEENVRVAVINYGKVIPEEELPYLFDKFYRVEQSRSVKTGGTGLGLAIAKNIVDMHGGTIAVESDLKGTRFIVTLKVNFDINKEQFGN
;
A
#
# COMPACT_ATOMS: atom_id res chain seq x y z
N MET A 1 -54.00 47.66 82.92
CA MET A 1 -54.09 47.27 81.53
C MET A 1 -55.22 46.23 81.41
N ASN A 2 -56.35 46.63 80.82
CA ASN A 2 -57.60 45.89 80.84
C ASN A 2 -57.48 44.57 80.04
N PHE A 3 -58.20 43.53 80.44
CA PHE A 3 -58.32 42.19 79.84
C PHE A 3 -58.50 42.22 78.28
N VAL A 4 -59.29 43.19 77.79
CA VAL A 4 -59.50 43.46 76.36
C VAL A 4 -58.22 43.88 75.64
N GLY A 5 -57.35 44.69 76.21
CA GLY A 5 -56.13 45.13 75.64
C GLY A 5 -55.11 43.99 75.43
N ARG A 6 -55.02 43.03 76.38
CA ARG A 6 -54.16 41.84 76.26
C ARG A 6 -54.63 40.90 75.13
N LYS A 7 -55.95 40.77 74.96
CA LYS A 7 -56.53 39.90 73.93
C LYS A 7 -56.32 40.48 72.53
N ILE A 8 -56.45 41.83 72.37
CA ILE A 8 -56.16 42.51 71.11
C ILE A 8 -54.69 42.41 70.79
N PHE A 9 -53.81 42.59 71.76
CA PHE A 9 -52.34 42.48 71.54
C PHE A 9 -51.93 41.05 71.18
N SER A 10 -52.47 40.02 71.81
CA SER A 10 -52.20 38.59 71.49
C SER A 10 -52.71 38.21 70.08
N ILE A 11 -53.85 38.76 69.63
CA ILE A 11 -54.41 38.52 68.32
C ILE A 11 -53.50 39.20 67.22
N ALA A 12 -53.06 40.46 67.46
CA ALA A 12 -52.17 41.18 66.57
C ALA A 12 -50.80 40.49 66.44
N GLU A 13 -50.27 39.97 67.57
CA GLU A 13 -49.01 39.23 67.60
C GLU A 13 -49.15 37.87 66.88
N ALA A 14 -50.21 37.14 67.03
CA ALA A 14 -50.52 35.92 66.33
C ALA A 14 -50.67 36.16 64.79
N GLN A 15 -51.32 37.28 64.41
CA GLN A 15 -51.52 37.67 63.04
C GLN A 15 -50.21 38.10 62.38
N SER A 16 -49.33 38.79 63.10
CA SER A 16 -47.94 39.18 62.63
C SER A 16 -47.15 37.90 62.40
N ARG A 17 -47.08 36.94 63.31
CA ARG A 17 -46.38 35.67 63.17
C ARG A 17 -46.92 34.85 62.01
N SER A 18 -48.24 34.85 61.76
CA SER A 18 -48.82 34.17 60.59
C SER A 18 -48.45 34.78 59.31
N ILE A 19 -48.32 36.11 59.17
CA ILE A 19 -47.87 36.84 58.01
C ILE A 19 -46.38 36.55 57.76
N GLU A 20 -45.54 36.59 58.79
CA GLU A 20 -44.11 36.25 58.71
C GLU A 20 -43.94 34.80 58.19
N THR A 21 -44.70 33.85 58.72
CA THR A 21 -44.66 32.45 58.32
C THR A 21 -45.05 32.30 56.83
N ILE A 22 -46.10 32.97 56.38
CA ILE A 22 -46.53 32.96 55.00
C ILE A 22 -45.46 33.54 54.07
N VAL A 23 -44.83 34.67 54.46
CA VAL A 23 -43.73 35.29 53.69
C VAL A 23 -42.55 34.34 53.55
N VAL A 24 -42.16 33.66 54.66
CA VAL A 24 -41.03 32.67 54.63
C VAL A 24 -41.38 31.50 53.71
N LEU A 25 -42.63 30.98 53.75
CA LEU A 25 -43.10 29.91 52.86
C LEU A 25 -43.09 30.33 51.40
N LEU A 26 -43.49 31.58 51.08
CA LEU A 26 -43.44 32.11 49.70
C LEU A 26 -42.00 32.25 49.16
N PHE A 27 -41.06 32.73 50.01
CA PHE A 27 -39.66 32.80 49.65
C PHE A 27 -39.06 31.40 49.45
N ALA A 28 -39.39 30.43 50.31
CA ALA A 28 -38.96 29.05 50.15
C ALA A 28 -39.50 28.43 48.85
N LEU A 29 -40.79 28.64 48.56
CA LEU A 29 -41.42 28.16 47.32
C LEU A 29 -40.75 28.81 46.07
N PHE A 30 -40.51 30.13 46.13
CA PHE A 30 -39.81 30.83 45.04
C PHE A 30 -38.41 30.26 44.83
N GLY A 31 -37.65 29.99 45.92
CA GLY A 31 -36.33 29.39 45.86
C GLY A 31 -36.35 27.98 45.23
N ILE A 32 -37.36 27.16 45.57
CA ILE A 32 -37.53 25.82 44.96
C ILE A 32 -37.84 25.92 43.47
N ILE A 33 -38.75 26.81 43.06
CA ILE A 33 -39.08 27.01 41.65
C ILE A 33 -37.86 27.47 40.88
N LEU A 34 -37.11 28.46 41.39
CA LEU A 34 -35.91 28.96 40.77
C LEU A 34 -34.87 27.85 40.60
N PHE A 35 -34.66 27.06 41.65
CA PHE A 35 -33.74 25.91 41.62
C PHE A 35 -34.15 24.89 40.55
N VAL A 36 -35.44 24.51 40.48
CA VAL A 36 -35.94 23.56 39.48
C VAL A 36 -35.78 24.09 38.06
N VAL A 37 -36.04 25.41 37.83
CA VAL A 37 -35.86 26.02 36.51
C VAL A 37 -34.36 26.04 36.10
N LEU A 38 -33.47 26.45 37.01
CA LEU A 38 -32.04 26.47 36.73
C LEU A 38 -31.49 25.06 36.50
N PHE A 39 -31.93 24.09 37.33
CA PHE A 39 -31.57 22.67 37.18
C PHE A 39 -32.03 22.12 35.83
N TRP A 40 -33.28 22.43 35.42
CA TRP A 40 -33.82 21.99 34.13
C TRP A 40 -33.04 22.62 32.94
N LEU A 41 -32.70 23.91 33.02
CA LEU A 41 -31.91 24.57 31.98
C LEU A 41 -30.52 23.95 31.85
N PHE A 42 -29.87 23.62 32.94
CA PHE A 42 -28.57 22.98 32.99
C PHE A 42 -28.62 21.55 32.40
N GLN A 43 -29.60 20.76 32.81
CA GLN A 43 -29.82 19.39 32.34
C GLN A 43 -30.16 19.31 30.84
N LYS A 44 -30.92 20.30 30.34
CA LYS A 44 -31.34 20.31 28.93
C LYS A 44 -30.13 20.31 27.99
N LYS A 45 -29.08 21.08 28.29
CA LYS A 45 -27.89 21.19 27.47
C LYS A 45 -27.14 19.84 27.34
N SER A 46 -26.98 19.14 28.43
CA SER A 46 -26.33 17.82 28.46
C SER A 46 -27.21 16.76 27.77
N TYR A 47 -28.55 16.81 27.95
CA TYR A 47 -29.46 15.91 27.26
C TYR A 47 -29.44 16.08 25.74
N ASP A 48 -29.45 17.32 25.25
CA ASP A 48 -29.37 17.60 23.80
C ASP A 48 -28.05 17.13 23.20
N TYR A 49 -26.93 17.20 23.95
CA TYR A 49 -25.64 16.71 23.49
C TYR A 49 -25.58 15.18 23.44
N ILE A 50 -26.12 14.49 24.46
CA ILE A 50 -26.24 13.01 24.45
C ILE A 50 -27.05 12.55 23.23
N LYS A 51 -28.14 13.27 22.90
CA LYS A 51 -28.95 12.97 21.72
C LYS A 51 -28.14 13.12 20.41
N GLN A 52 -27.29 14.15 20.31
CA GLN A 52 -26.40 14.34 19.16
C GLN A 52 -25.40 13.17 19.04
N ILE A 53 -24.82 12.70 20.16
CA ILE A 53 -23.94 11.53 20.17
C ILE A 53 -24.70 10.28 19.70
N GLN A 54 -25.92 10.07 20.19
CA GLN A 54 -26.75 8.93 19.79
C GLN A 54 -27.10 8.94 18.30
N ASP A 55 -27.45 10.11 17.76
CA ASP A 55 -27.77 10.28 16.34
C ASP A 55 -26.51 10.08 15.48
N ALA A 56 -25.35 10.58 15.92
CA ALA A 56 -24.05 10.35 15.25
C ALA A 56 -23.68 8.86 15.21
N VAL A 57 -23.81 8.14 16.33
CA VAL A 57 -23.58 6.68 16.39
C VAL A 57 -24.48 5.95 15.40
N ARG A 58 -25.76 6.35 15.32
CA ARG A 58 -26.72 5.74 14.37
C ARG A 58 -26.32 6.02 12.92
N ASN A 59 -25.90 7.23 12.60
CA ASN A 59 -25.46 7.61 11.25
C ASN A 59 -24.19 6.85 10.84
N ILE A 60 -23.20 6.76 11.75
CA ILE A 60 -21.97 5.99 11.53
C ILE A 60 -22.30 4.52 11.31
N ALA A 61 -23.19 3.93 12.13
CA ALA A 61 -23.63 2.55 11.96
C ALA A 61 -24.40 2.31 10.66
N ALA A 62 -25.05 3.34 10.10
CA ALA A 62 -25.71 3.30 8.80
C ALA A 62 -24.72 3.51 7.62
N GLY A 63 -23.42 3.72 7.90
CA GLY A 63 -22.37 3.87 6.90
C GLY A 63 -21.99 5.33 6.54
N ASP A 64 -22.59 6.33 7.20
CA ASP A 64 -22.18 7.73 7.04
C ASP A 64 -20.96 8.04 7.91
N LEU A 65 -19.79 7.77 7.38
CA LEU A 65 -18.50 8.04 8.04
C LEU A 65 -18.04 9.50 7.92
N ASN A 66 -18.84 10.40 7.35
CA ASN A 66 -18.55 11.83 7.31
C ASN A 66 -19.11 12.57 8.53
N THR A 67 -19.99 11.92 9.31
CA THR A 67 -20.55 12.48 10.54
C THR A 67 -19.42 12.77 11.52
N ARG A 68 -19.37 14.02 12.05
CA ARG A 68 -18.44 14.42 13.12
C ARG A 68 -19.21 15.13 14.22
N LEU A 69 -18.85 14.81 15.46
CA LEU A 69 -19.36 15.49 16.64
C LEU A 69 -18.48 16.70 16.97
N GLU A 70 -19.14 17.81 17.30
CA GLU A 70 -18.48 19.01 17.78
C GLU A 70 -18.08 18.83 19.24
N ILE A 71 -16.82 19.07 19.59
CA ILE A 71 -16.29 19.02 20.95
C ILE A 71 -16.62 20.36 21.61
N LYS A 72 -17.53 20.37 22.60
CA LYS A 72 -18.11 21.61 23.15
C LYS A 72 -17.50 22.03 24.48
N GLU A 73 -17.24 21.09 25.37
CA GLU A 73 -16.78 21.32 26.74
C GLU A 73 -15.70 20.31 27.10
N ASP A 74 -15.00 20.53 28.21
CA ASP A 74 -13.99 19.59 28.73
C ASP A 74 -14.67 18.69 29.78
N ASP A 75 -15.58 17.83 29.30
CA ASP A 75 -16.37 16.91 30.11
C ASP A 75 -16.29 15.47 29.55
N GLU A 76 -16.88 14.51 30.27
CA GLU A 76 -16.90 13.09 29.92
C GLU A 76 -17.62 12.83 28.58
N PHE A 77 -18.59 13.67 28.21
CA PHE A 77 -19.31 13.53 26.92
C PHE A 77 -18.46 13.99 25.74
N SER A 78 -17.64 15.00 25.95
CA SER A 78 -16.67 15.47 24.95
C SER A 78 -15.55 14.44 24.73
N GLU A 79 -15.13 13.71 25.77
CA GLU A 79 -14.20 12.59 25.61
C GLU A 79 -14.82 11.46 24.77
N ILE A 80 -16.11 11.13 24.99
CA ILE A 80 -16.83 10.17 24.16
C ILE A 80 -16.89 10.66 22.70
N ALA A 81 -17.18 11.95 22.47
CA ALA A 81 -17.24 12.52 21.14
C ALA A 81 -15.87 12.47 20.41
N MET A 82 -14.76 12.75 21.12
CA MET A 82 -13.39 12.62 20.58
C MET A 82 -13.08 11.17 20.19
N ASN A 83 -13.38 10.22 21.07
CA ASN A 83 -13.16 8.80 20.83
C ASN A 83 -13.99 8.29 19.64
N LEU A 84 -15.25 8.73 19.52
CA LEU A 84 -16.11 8.39 18.40
C LEU A 84 -15.60 8.98 17.08
N ASN A 85 -15.16 10.25 17.07
CA ASN A 85 -14.56 10.87 15.90
C ASN A 85 -13.28 10.12 15.46
N SER A 86 -12.40 9.76 16.41
CA SER A 86 -11.17 9.00 16.14
C SER A 86 -11.48 7.62 15.56
N MET A 87 -12.45 6.91 16.14
CA MET A 87 -12.91 5.61 15.62
C MET A 87 -13.46 5.75 14.19
N THR A 88 -14.20 6.82 13.92
CA THR A 88 -14.76 7.08 12.58
C THR A 88 -13.64 7.35 11.56
N ASP A 89 -12.59 8.09 11.95
CA ASP A 89 -11.42 8.32 11.10
C ASP A 89 -10.66 7.03 10.79
N GLU A 90 -10.52 6.14 11.76
CA GLU A 90 -9.88 4.83 11.55
C GLU A 90 -10.71 3.95 10.62
N LEU A 91 -12.04 3.89 10.82
CA LEU A 91 -12.94 3.16 9.94
C LEU A 91 -12.89 3.69 8.50
N GLN A 92 -12.87 5.01 8.33
CA GLN A 92 -12.74 5.63 7.01
C GLN A 92 -11.43 5.21 6.33
N LYS A 93 -10.29 5.29 7.04
CA LYS A 93 -8.99 4.86 6.53
C LYS A 93 -8.95 3.37 6.15
N LEU A 94 -9.60 2.52 6.95
CA LEU A 94 -9.69 1.09 6.65
C LEU A 94 -10.51 0.83 5.39
N MET A 95 -11.68 1.48 5.25
CA MET A 95 -12.54 1.34 4.08
C MET A 95 -11.87 1.88 2.80
N ASP A 96 -11.15 2.99 2.90
CA ASP A 96 -10.43 3.56 1.75
C ASP A 96 -9.29 2.62 1.32
N ARG A 97 -8.56 2.02 2.27
CA ARG A 97 -7.56 0.97 1.98
C ARG A 97 -8.18 -0.27 1.33
N GLU A 98 -9.32 -0.74 1.84
CA GLU A 98 -10.02 -1.89 1.27
C GLU A 98 -10.46 -1.62 -0.18
N ARG A 99 -11.03 -0.44 -0.44
CA ARG A 99 -11.41 -0.01 -1.80
C ARG A 99 -10.21 0.08 -2.74
N GLU A 100 -9.09 0.60 -2.26
CA GLU A 100 -7.85 0.67 -3.04
C GLU A 100 -7.31 -0.72 -3.39
N VAL A 101 -7.31 -1.64 -2.42
CA VAL A 101 -6.93 -3.06 -2.64
C VAL A 101 -7.85 -3.73 -3.65
N GLU A 102 -9.18 -3.53 -3.52
CA GLU A 102 -10.16 -4.11 -4.46
C GLU A 102 -10.00 -3.54 -5.87
N ARG A 103 -9.83 -2.22 -5.98
CA ARG A 103 -9.55 -1.56 -7.27
C ARG A 103 -8.27 -2.09 -7.91
N SER A 104 -7.19 -2.16 -7.16
CA SER A 104 -5.92 -2.71 -7.61
C SER A 104 -6.04 -4.16 -8.07
N LYS A 105 -6.85 -4.98 -7.36
CA LYS A 105 -7.14 -6.37 -7.76
C LYS A 105 -7.91 -6.44 -9.08
N ASN A 106 -8.91 -5.58 -9.28
CA ASN A 106 -9.72 -5.56 -10.49
C ASN A 106 -8.92 -5.06 -11.70
N GLU A 107 -8.07 -4.05 -11.51
CA GLU A 107 -7.13 -3.58 -12.54
C GLU A 107 -6.13 -4.68 -12.91
N LEU A 108 -5.62 -5.43 -11.90
CA LEU A 108 -4.76 -6.60 -12.12
C LEU A 108 -5.42 -7.61 -13.04
N ILE A 109 -6.66 -8.05 -12.73
CA ILE A 109 -7.39 -9.06 -13.51
C ILE A 109 -7.60 -8.58 -14.95
N THR A 110 -7.96 -7.31 -15.12
CA THR A 110 -8.23 -6.73 -16.45
C THR A 110 -6.96 -6.66 -17.30
N ASN A 111 -5.86 -6.17 -16.75
CA ASN A 111 -4.59 -6.03 -17.44
C ASN A 111 -4.00 -7.40 -17.81
N VAL A 112 -4.05 -8.35 -16.88
CA VAL A 112 -3.60 -9.73 -17.13
C VAL A 112 -4.42 -10.38 -18.23
N ALA A 113 -5.75 -10.26 -18.19
CA ALA A 113 -6.61 -10.84 -19.23
C ALA A 113 -6.30 -10.26 -20.62
N HIS A 114 -6.05 -8.95 -20.70
CA HIS A 114 -5.64 -8.30 -21.96
C HIS A 114 -4.29 -8.81 -22.46
N ASP A 115 -3.29 -8.87 -21.57
CA ASP A 115 -1.91 -9.25 -21.91
C ASP A 115 -1.77 -10.74 -22.26
N LEU A 116 -2.63 -11.61 -21.71
CA LEU A 116 -2.73 -13.02 -22.10
C LEU A 116 -3.47 -13.19 -23.43
N ARG A 117 -4.53 -12.43 -23.69
CA ARG A 117 -5.34 -12.52 -24.91
C ARG A 117 -4.51 -12.21 -26.16
N THR A 118 -3.68 -11.17 -26.12
CA THR A 118 -2.92 -10.70 -27.30
C THR A 118 -2.00 -11.76 -27.90
N PRO A 119 -1.06 -12.39 -27.13
CA PRO A 119 -0.22 -13.47 -27.66
C PRO A 119 -1.03 -14.70 -28.04
N LEU A 120 -2.08 -15.05 -27.29
CA LEU A 120 -2.94 -16.20 -27.57
C LEU A 120 -3.66 -16.06 -28.94
N THR A 121 -4.25 -14.88 -29.18
CA THR A 121 -4.89 -14.59 -30.49
C THR A 121 -3.87 -14.67 -31.63
N SER A 122 -2.65 -14.19 -31.43
CA SER A 122 -1.59 -14.31 -32.45
C SER A 122 -1.22 -15.77 -32.70
N ILE A 123 -1.04 -16.59 -31.66
CA ILE A 123 -0.73 -18.02 -31.79
C ILE A 123 -1.83 -18.70 -32.60
N ILE A 124 -3.10 -18.52 -32.22
CA ILE A 124 -4.25 -19.12 -32.93
C ILE A 124 -4.27 -18.69 -34.39
N GLY A 125 -4.13 -17.38 -34.69
CA GLY A 125 -4.14 -16.86 -36.06
C GLY A 125 -3.04 -17.44 -36.94
N TYR A 126 -1.78 -17.55 -36.43
CA TYR A 126 -0.72 -18.20 -37.22
C TYR A 126 -0.94 -19.71 -37.39
N MET A 127 -1.49 -20.40 -36.40
CA MET A 127 -1.86 -21.82 -36.52
C MET A 127 -3.00 -22.04 -37.53
N GLU A 128 -4.00 -21.15 -37.57
CA GLU A 128 -5.08 -21.19 -38.57
C GLU A 128 -4.52 -20.94 -39.98
N LEU A 129 -3.60 -19.99 -40.17
CA LEU A 129 -2.97 -19.77 -41.46
C LEU A 129 -2.16 -20.97 -41.91
N LEU A 130 -1.44 -21.64 -41.03
CA LEU A 130 -0.70 -22.88 -41.32
C LEU A 130 -1.62 -24.03 -41.67
N LYS A 131 -2.82 -24.11 -41.04
CA LYS A 131 -3.82 -25.16 -41.31
C LYS A 131 -4.59 -24.91 -42.61
N ALA A 132 -4.92 -23.65 -42.93
CA ALA A 132 -5.73 -23.30 -44.07
C ALA A 132 -4.96 -23.31 -45.41
N LYS A 133 -3.65 -23.01 -45.37
CA LYS A 133 -2.81 -22.92 -46.57
C LYS A 133 -1.83 -24.10 -46.63
N THR A 134 -2.14 -25.12 -47.39
CA THR A 134 -1.30 -26.33 -47.57
C THR A 134 -0.06 -26.07 -48.43
N ASP A 135 -0.11 -25.10 -49.37
CA ASP A 135 0.95 -24.79 -50.33
C ASP A 135 1.80 -23.56 -49.97
N LEU A 136 2.09 -23.38 -48.68
CA LEU A 136 2.99 -22.35 -48.25
C LEU A 136 4.45 -22.69 -48.56
N PRO A 137 5.25 -21.74 -49.07
CA PRO A 137 6.70 -21.90 -49.13
C PRO A 137 7.27 -22.27 -47.76
N ASP A 138 8.28 -23.17 -47.72
CA ASP A 138 8.86 -23.67 -46.46
C ASP A 138 9.40 -22.54 -45.61
N GLU A 139 9.96 -21.49 -46.21
CA GLU A 139 10.42 -20.30 -45.50
C GLU A 139 9.27 -19.59 -44.77
N THR A 140 8.16 -19.35 -45.42
CA THR A 140 6.95 -18.72 -44.84
C THR A 140 6.35 -19.59 -43.74
N ARG A 141 6.30 -20.91 -43.95
CA ARG A 141 5.84 -21.88 -42.97
C ARG A 141 6.70 -21.81 -41.69
N ASN A 142 8.01 -21.88 -41.87
CA ASN A 142 8.95 -21.78 -40.75
C ASN A 142 8.86 -20.43 -40.05
N GLN A 143 8.65 -19.34 -40.78
CA GLN A 143 8.44 -18.01 -40.18
C GLN A 143 7.18 -17.98 -39.29
N TYR A 144 6.04 -18.54 -39.76
CA TYR A 144 4.81 -18.59 -38.96
C TYR A 144 4.94 -19.47 -37.74
N ILE A 145 5.62 -20.62 -37.84
CA ILE A 145 5.95 -21.48 -36.70
C ILE A 145 6.78 -20.75 -35.67
N ASN A 146 7.84 -20.05 -36.11
CA ASN A 146 8.71 -19.29 -35.22
C ASN A 146 8.00 -18.13 -34.50
N ILE A 147 7.09 -17.45 -35.21
CA ILE A 147 6.26 -16.41 -34.60
C ILE A 147 5.34 -17.02 -33.53
N ALA A 148 4.63 -18.09 -33.84
CA ALA A 148 3.76 -18.77 -32.91
C ALA A 148 4.52 -19.28 -31.69
N TYR A 149 5.68 -19.91 -31.89
CA TYR A 149 6.56 -20.39 -30.81
C TYR A 149 7.02 -19.26 -29.90
N THR A 150 7.50 -18.14 -30.48
CA THR A 150 7.94 -16.97 -29.73
C THR A 150 6.81 -16.36 -28.89
N LYS A 151 5.57 -16.33 -29.46
CA LYS A 151 4.41 -15.83 -28.71
C LYS A 151 3.98 -16.81 -27.61
N ALA A 152 4.12 -18.14 -27.81
CA ALA A 152 3.85 -19.15 -26.80
C ALA A 152 4.84 -19.05 -25.63
N LYS A 153 6.14 -18.87 -25.90
CA LYS A 153 7.16 -18.63 -24.86
C LYS A 153 6.90 -17.34 -24.09
N LYS A 154 6.44 -16.28 -24.76
CA LYS A 154 6.03 -15.06 -24.09
C LYS A 154 4.83 -15.27 -23.17
N LEU A 155 3.84 -16.07 -23.61
CA LEU A 155 2.66 -16.40 -22.80
C LEU A 155 3.03 -17.24 -21.58
N GLU A 156 3.91 -18.22 -21.73
CA GLU A 156 4.45 -19.04 -20.64
C GLU A 156 5.08 -18.15 -19.56
N LYS A 157 5.98 -17.24 -19.94
CA LYS A 157 6.62 -16.30 -19.00
C LYS A 157 5.61 -15.36 -18.30
N LEU A 158 4.57 -14.90 -19.02
CA LEU A 158 3.50 -14.10 -18.43
C LEU A 158 2.75 -14.86 -17.31
N ILE A 159 2.47 -16.14 -17.55
CA ILE A 159 1.80 -17.01 -16.58
C ILE A 159 2.71 -17.24 -15.37
N GLU A 160 4.00 -17.54 -15.57
CA GLU A 160 4.97 -17.71 -14.49
C GLU A 160 5.12 -16.45 -13.63
N ASP A 161 5.21 -15.27 -14.26
CA ASP A 161 5.26 -13.98 -13.57
C ASP A 161 4.01 -13.75 -12.72
N LEU A 162 2.83 -14.05 -13.28
CA LEU A 162 1.54 -13.91 -12.58
C LEU A 162 1.44 -14.86 -11.38
N PHE A 163 1.76 -16.17 -11.58
CA PHE A 163 1.77 -17.13 -10.47
C PHE A 163 2.76 -16.73 -9.39
N GLY A 164 3.95 -16.32 -9.78
CA GLY A 164 4.94 -15.85 -8.84
C GLY A 164 4.52 -14.59 -8.09
N PHE A 165 3.88 -13.64 -8.78
CA PHE A 165 3.32 -12.45 -8.17
C PHE A 165 2.18 -12.78 -7.18
N THR A 166 1.22 -13.63 -7.57
CA THR A 166 0.11 -14.03 -6.71
C THR A 166 0.58 -14.79 -5.48
N LYS A 167 1.56 -15.67 -5.64
CA LYS A 167 2.16 -16.43 -4.54
C LYS A 167 2.87 -15.50 -3.55
N LEU A 168 3.60 -14.49 -4.03
CA LEU A 168 4.31 -13.51 -3.20
C LEU A 168 3.36 -12.56 -2.45
N ASN A 169 2.23 -12.15 -3.04
CA ASN A 169 1.32 -11.17 -2.43
C ASN A 169 0.22 -11.80 -1.57
N TYR A 170 -0.26 -12.99 -1.91
CA TYR A 170 -1.43 -13.61 -1.27
C TYR A 170 -1.10 -14.97 -0.63
N GLY A 171 0.04 -15.55 -0.89
CA GLY A 171 0.53 -16.77 -0.27
C GLY A 171 1.40 -16.45 0.95
N LYS A 172 1.21 -17.16 2.05
CA LYS A 172 2.21 -17.21 3.11
C LYS A 172 3.40 -18.02 2.58
N ILE A 173 4.31 -17.36 1.84
CA ILE A 173 5.55 -18.03 1.44
C ILE A 173 6.40 -18.12 2.69
N ALA A 174 6.63 -19.37 3.15
CA ALA A 174 7.70 -19.62 4.10
C ALA A 174 9.03 -19.45 3.36
N MET A 175 9.76 -18.36 3.64
CA MET A 175 11.09 -18.11 3.10
C MET A 175 12.04 -19.22 3.56
N LYS A 176 12.83 -19.77 2.65
CA LYS A 176 13.91 -20.71 2.97
C LYS A 176 15.21 -19.92 3.13
N VAL A 177 15.41 -19.41 4.32
CA VAL A 177 16.56 -18.55 4.62
C VAL A 177 17.81 -19.38 4.84
N GLU A 178 18.87 -19.06 4.09
CA GLU A 178 20.19 -19.70 4.17
C GLU A 178 21.32 -18.67 3.99
N LYS A 179 22.57 -19.09 4.10
CA LYS A 179 23.72 -18.25 3.82
C LYS A 179 23.96 -18.20 2.31
N VAL A 180 23.77 -17.02 1.72
CA VAL A 180 23.90 -16.77 0.28
C VAL A 180 25.03 -15.79 0.01
N ASP A 181 25.96 -16.14 -0.86
CA ASP A 181 26.97 -15.23 -1.38
C ASP A 181 26.40 -14.46 -2.58
N VAL A 182 26.04 -13.19 -2.36
CA VAL A 182 25.39 -12.33 -3.34
C VAL A 182 26.28 -12.12 -4.57
N ILE A 183 27.61 -12.07 -4.41
CA ILE A 183 28.54 -11.88 -5.54
C ILE A 183 28.50 -13.11 -6.45
N LYS A 184 28.57 -14.32 -5.88
CA LYS A 184 28.50 -15.56 -6.66
C LYS A 184 27.17 -15.71 -7.36
N LEU A 185 26.06 -15.40 -6.65
CA LEU A 185 24.71 -15.47 -7.20
C LEU A 185 24.58 -14.56 -8.42
N ILE A 186 25.01 -13.30 -8.32
CA ILE A 186 24.91 -12.33 -9.43
C ILE A 186 25.86 -12.71 -10.57
N SER A 187 27.08 -13.17 -10.27
CA SER A 187 28.02 -13.65 -11.29
C SER A 187 27.42 -14.81 -12.09
N GLN A 188 26.80 -15.78 -11.42
CA GLN A 188 26.13 -16.91 -12.08
C GLN A 188 24.97 -16.41 -12.98
N LEU A 189 24.14 -15.49 -12.51
CA LEU A 189 23.06 -14.92 -13.34
C LEU A 189 23.60 -14.17 -14.55
N MET A 190 24.71 -13.43 -14.42
CA MET A 190 25.33 -12.74 -15.55
C MET A 190 25.88 -13.75 -16.58
N ASP A 191 26.43 -14.87 -16.13
CA ASP A 191 26.87 -15.96 -17.02
C ASP A 191 25.66 -16.59 -17.76
N GLU A 192 24.52 -16.75 -17.11
CA GLU A 192 23.28 -17.23 -17.75
C GLU A 192 22.76 -16.25 -18.83
N PHE A 193 22.94 -14.93 -18.64
CA PHE A 193 22.59 -13.90 -19.60
C PHE A 193 23.63 -13.68 -20.71
N TYR A 194 24.82 -14.33 -20.63
CA TYR A 194 25.92 -14.15 -21.61
C TYR A 194 25.46 -14.30 -23.08
N PRO A 195 24.67 -15.32 -23.47
CA PRO A 195 24.19 -15.42 -24.86
C PRO A 195 23.38 -14.19 -25.28
N THR A 196 22.55 -13.66 -24.39
CA THR A 196 21.70 -12.49 -24.65
C THR A 196 22.55 -11.20 -24.75
N PHE A 197 23.60 -11.05 -23.94
CA PHE A 197 24.52 -9.94 -24.04
C PHE A 197 25.24 -9.95 -25.40
N ASN A 198 25.71 -11.13 -25.81
CA ASN A 198 26.39 -11.31 -27.08
C ASN A 198 25.48 -11.02 -28.29
N ASP A 199 24.25 -11.58 -28.30
CA ASP A 199 23.27 -11.36 -29.38
C ASP A 199 22.88 -9.89 -29.55
N LYS A 200 22.85 -9.14 -28.46
CA LYS A 200 22.51 -7.71 -28.44
C LYS A 200 23.74 -6.80 -28.51
N HIS A 201 24.95 -7.34 -28.60
CA HIS A 201 26.20 -6.61 -28.56
C HIS A 201 26.29 -5.65 -27.35
N LEU A 202 25.94 -6.16 -26.16
CA LEU A 202 26.02 -5.45 -24.90
C LEU A 202 27.32 -5.77 -24.17
N GLU A 203 28.06 -4.74 -23.81
CA GLU A 203 29.17 -4.86 -22.85
C GLU A 203 28.60 -4.96 -21.44
N TYR A 204 29.20 -5.74 -20.56
CA TYR A 204 28.81 -5.86 -19.18
C TYR A 204 30.00 -5.91 -18.24
N GLU A 205 29.86 -5.35 -17.05
CA GLU A 205 30.90 -5.33 -16.03
C GLU A 205 30.30 -5.60 -14.64
N LEU A 206 31.00 -6.46 -13.87
CA LEU A 206 30.72 -6.70 -12.45
C LEU A 206 31.87 -6.13 -11.62
N THR A 207 31.59 -5.11 -10.81
CA THR A 207 32.57 -4.48 -9.92
C THR A 207 32.19 -4.73 -8.47
N THR A 208 33.15 -5.16 -7.64
CA THR A 208 32.94 -5.43 -6.22
C THR A 208 34.03 -4.81 -5.37
N ASN A 209 33.70 -4.39 -4.14
CA ASN A 209 34.69 -3.87 -3.19
C ASN A 209 35.24 -4.97 -2.25
N VAL A 210 34.64 -6.17 -2.25
CA VAL A 210 35.03 -7.33 -1.45
C VAL A 210 35.00 -8.60 -2.30
N PRO A 211 35.76 -9.63 -1.95
CA PRO A 211 35.79 -10.88 -2.74
C PRO A 211 34.55 -11.79 -2.52
N SER A 212 33.81 -11.60 -1.43
CA SER A 212 32.63 -12.38 -1.08
C SER A 212 31.69 -11.54 -0.20
N ALA A 213 30.39 -11.60 -0.45
CA ALA A 213 29.35 -10.89 0.30
C ALA A 213 28.27 -11.89 0.74
N ILE A 214 28.45 -12.50 1.93
CA ILE A 214 27.55 -13.52 2.45
C ILE A 214 26.46 -12.85 3.30
N ILE A 215 25.21 -13.07 2.93
CA ILE A 215 24.04 -12.61 3.70
C ILE A 215 23.12 -13.77 4.09
N THR A 216 22.23 -13.54 5.04
CA THR A 216 21.18 -14.49 5.41
C THR A 216 19.92 -14.14 4.60
N ALA A 217 19.52 -14.99 3.63
CA ALA A 217 18.45 -14.70 2.68
C ALA A 217 17.88 -15.97 2.02
N ASP A 218 16.76 -15.85 1.31
CA ASP A 218 16.27 -16.89 0.41
C ASP A 218 16.95 -16.77 -0.96
N GLY A 219 17.84 -17.69 -1.28
CA GLY A 219 18.65 -17.66 -2.51
C GLY A 219 17.80 -17.69 -3.79
N ASN A 220 16.68 -18.43 -3.80
CA ASN A 220 15.78 -18.49 -4.95
C ASN A 220 15.03 -17.19 -5.18
N LEU A 221 14.60 -16.54 -4.10
CA LEU A 221 13.95 -15.22 -4.20
C LEU A 221 14.96 -14.15 -4.63
N LEU A 222 16.18 -14.17 -4.12
CA LEU A 222 17.24 -13.24 -4.56
C LEU A 222 17.63 -13.47 -6.03
N ALA A 223 17.73 -14.72 -6.47
CA ALA A 223 17.95 -15.02 -7.89
C ALA A 223 16.87 -14.39 -8.78
N ARG A 224 15.61 -14.55 -8.38
CA ARG A 224 14.46 -13.97 -9.06
C ARG A 224 14.46 -12.42 -9.03
N LEU A 225 14.86 -11.82 -7.93
CA LEU A 225 15.04 -10.36 -7.80
C LEU A 225 16.02 -9.85 -8.85
N PHE A 226 17.24 -10.41 -8.87
CA PHE A 226 18.28 -9.94 -9.76
C PHE A 226 18.07 -10.33 -11.23
N ASP A 227 17.41 -11.48 -11.53
CA ASP A 227 16.94 -11.82 -12.88
C ASP A 227 16.01 -10.72 -13.42
N ASN A 228 15.02 -10.27 -12.62
CA ASN A 228 14.12 -9.18 -13.04
C ASN A 228 14.86 -7.86 -13.31
N LEU A 229 15.83 -7.49 -12.46
CA LEU A 229 16.59 -6.25 -12.63
C LEU A 229 17.53 -6.33 -13.84
N LEU A 230 18.23 -7.45 -14.04
CA LEU A 230 19.11 -7.69 -15.19
C LEU A 230 18.31 -7.76 -16.49
N ALA A 231 17.22 -8.50 -16.54
CA ALA A 231 16.32 -8.56 -17.70
C ALA A 231 15.78 -7.17 -18.06
N ASN A 232 15.44 -6.35 -17.06
CA ASN A 232 15.02 -4.96 -17.26
C ASN A 232 16.15 -4.12 -17.83
N ALA A 233 17.38 -4.22 -17.28
CA ALA A 233 18.56 -3.50 -17.76
C ALA A 233 18.90 -3.88 -19.20
N ILE A 234 18.87 -5.17 -19.56
CA ILE A 234 19.10 -5.67 -20.91
C ILE A 234 18.05 -5.15 -21.90
N LYS A 235 16.80 -5.07 -21.46
CA LYS A 235 15.68 -4.66 -22.29
C LYS A 235 15.71 -3.17 -22.63
N TYR A 236 15.98 -2.34 -21.64
CA TYR A 236 15.91 -0.88 -21.75
C TYR A 236 17.28 -0.22 -21.92
N GLY A 237 18.38 -0.95 -21.67
CA GLY A 237 19.74 -0.50 -21.81
C GLY A 237 20.39 -0.79 -23.18
N SER A 238 19.67 -1.45 -24.09
CA SER A 238 20.22 -1.85 -25.40
C SER A 238 20.77 -0.70 -26.25
N ASP A 239 20.16 0.49 -26.10
CA ASP A 239 20.63 1.69 -26.84
C ASP A 239 21.99 2.18 -26.33
N GLY A 240 22.27 2.02 -25.03
CA GLY A 240 23.54 2.43 -24.41
C GLY A 240 24.66 1.40 -24.50
N LYS A 241 24.36 0.21 -25.03
CA LYS A 241 25.29 -0.90 -25.28
C LYS A 241 26.14 -1.36 -24.09
N ARG A 242 25.81 -0.96 -22.88
CA ARG A 242 26.53 -1.32 -21.65
C ARG A 242 25.61 -1.52 -20.46
N ILE A 243 25.96 -2.48 -19.60
CA ILE A 243 25.30 -2.77 -18.33
C ILE A 243 26.40 -2.95 -17.28
N ASP A 244 26.31 -2.19 -16.19
CA ASP A 244 27.23 -2.35 -15.06
C ASP A 244 26.45 -2.88 -13.84
N VAL A 245 27.07 -3.81 -13.12
CA VAL A 245 26.61 -4.24 -11.82
C VAL A 245 27.67 -3.91 -10.78
N LYS A 246 27.30 -3.10 -9.78
CA LYS A 246 28.23 -2.70 -8.71
C LYS A 246 27.73 -3.23 -7.38
N ILE A 247 28.58 -3.98 -6.68
CA ILE A 247 28.29 -4.54 -5.37
C ILE A 247 29.22 -3.90 -4.36
N ASN A 248 28.64 -3.24 -3.36
CA ASN A 248 29.36 -2.69 -2.21
C ASN A 248 28.81 -3.35 -0.94
N ALA A 249 29.67 -4.05 -0.24
CA ALA A 249 29.33 -4.68 1.04
C ALA A 249 30.14 -4.06 2.18
N ASP A 250 29.45 -3.85 3.30
CA ASP A 250 30.04 -3.52 4.60
C ASP A 250 29.57 -4.54 5.67
N GLU A 251 29.81 -4.28 6.95
CA GLU A 251 29.49 -5.22 8.04
C GLU A 251 27.96 -5.37 8.27
N GLU A 252 27.17 -4.36 7.87
CA GLU A 252 25.72 -4.33 8.13
C GLU A 252 24.89 -4.62 6.88
N ASN A 253 25.34 -4.14 5.73
CA ASN A 253 24.55 -4.11 4.51
C ASN A 253 25.34 -4.55 3.28
N VAL A 254 24.61 -5.13 2.31
CA VAL A 254 25.10 -5.34 0.94
C VAL A 254 24.24 -4.50 0.02
N ARG A 255 24.88 -3.60 -0.71
CA ARG A 255 24.26 -2.73 -1.72
C ARG A 255 24.62 -3.19 -3.11
N VAL A 256 23.60 -3.48 -3.93
CA VAL A 256 23.75 -3.88 -5.33
C VAL A 256 23.12 -2.83 -6.21
N ALA A 257 23.87 -2.25 -7.14
CA ALA A 257 23.38 -1.33 -8.15
C ALA A 257 23.46 -1.98 -9.54
N VAL A 258 22.32 -2.17 -10.20
CA VAL A 258 22.23 -2.58 -11.61
C VAL A 258 22.02 -1.33 -12.44
N ILE A 259 22.95 -1.04 -13.35
CA ILE A 259 23.02 0.22 -14.10
C ILE A 259 22.91 -0.07 -15.58
N ASN A 260 22.02 0.61 -16.26
CA ASN A 260 21.92 0.59 -17.72
C ASN A 260 21.96 2.01 -18.28
N TYR A 261 22.50 2.16 -19.48
CA TYR A 261 22.73 3.43 -20.15
C TYR A 261 21.76 3.68 -21.31
N GLY A 262 20.46 3.40 -21.04
CA GLY A 262 19.38 3.65 -21.99
C GLY A 262 18.82 5.08 -21.90
N LYS A 263 17.58 5.25 -22.35
CA LYS A 263 16.88 6.53 -22.24
C LYS A 263 16.67 6.92 -20.78
N VAL A 264 16.83 8.22 -20.50
CA VAL A 264 16.55 8.78 -19.18
C VAL A 264 15.06 8.67 -18.89
N ILE A 265 14.72 8.21 -17.70
CA ILE A 265 13.33 8.15 -17.20
C ILE A 265 13.01 9.51 -16.57
N PRO A 266 11.87 10.17 -16.94
CA PRO A 266 11.46 11.40 -16.32
C PRO A 266 11.32 11.26 -14.79
N GLU A 267 11.71 12.29 -14.04
CA GLU A 267 11.68 12.28 -12.58
C GLU A 267 10.29 12.01 -12.02
N GLU A 268 9.26 12.54 -12.69
CA GLU A 268 7.85 12.34 -12.37
C GLU A 268 7.36 10.88 -12.48
N GLU A 269 8.07 10.05 -13.27
CA GLU A 269 7.72 8.64 -13.50
C GLU A 269 8.45 7.70 -12.52
N LEU A 270 9.56 8.13 -11.90
CA LEU A 270 10.38 7.29 -11.03
C LEU A 270 9.63 6.70 -9.84
N PRO A 271 8.74 7.43 -9.12
CA PRO A 271 7.99 6.90 -7.99
C PRO A 271 7.08 5.73 -8.35
N TYR A 272 6.59 5.68 -9.59
CA TYR A 272 5.60 4.69 -10.05
C TYR A 272 6.22 3.44 -10.67
N LEU A 273 7.54 3.40 -10.89
CA LEU A 273 8.21 2.28 -11.59
C LEU A 273 8.06 0.92 -10.89
N PHE A 274 7.86 0.93 -9.58
CA PHE A 274 7.64 -0.27 -8.79
C PHE A 274 6.17 -0.63 -8.65
N ASP A 275 5.25 0.20 -9.18
CA ASP A 275 3.83 -0.08 -9.15
C ASP A 275 3.49 -1.21 -10.13
N LYS A 276 2.46 -1.97 -9.77
CA LYS A 276 1.99 -3.13 -10.54
C LYS A 276 1.50 -2.67 -11.92
N PHE A 277 1.98 -3.32 -13.00
CA PHE A 277 1.62 -3.03 -14.40
C PHE A 277 2.01 -1.63 -14.88
N TYR A 278 2.69 -0.86 -14.06
CA TYR A 278 3.15 0.45 -14.48
C TYR A 278 4.21 0.31 -15.58
N ARG A 279 4.12 1.19 -16.59
CA ARG A 279 5.05 1.25 -17.72
C ARG A 279 5.13 2.70 -18.19
N VAL A 280 6.32 3.23 -18.29
CA VAL A 280 6.58 4.55 -18.87
C VAL A 280 5.96 4.61 -20.28
N GLU A 281 5.22 5.67 -20.61
CA GLU A 281 4.43 5.77 -21.85
C GLU A 281 5.23 5.47 -23.11
N GLN A 282 6.50 5.91 -23.17
CA GLN A 282 7.39 5.64 -24.29
C GLN A 282 7.74 4.15 -24.47
N SER A 283 7.53 3.32 -23.45
CA SER A 283 7.78 1.87 -23.47
C SER A 283 6.55 1.04 -23.82
N ARG A 284 5.39 1.66 -24.01
CA ARG A 284 4.11 0.98 -24.37
C ARG A 284 4.08 0.41 -25.78
N SER A 285 5.12 0.68 -26.60
CA SER A 285 5.17 0.12 -27.96
C SER A 285 5.16 -1.42 -27.93
N VAL A 286 4.44 -2.02 -28.87
CA VAL A 286 4.27 -3.50 -29.02
C VAL A 286 5.64 -4.22 -29.14
N LYS A 287 6.69 -3.52 -29.57
CA LYS A 287 8.06 -4.06 -29.74
C LYS A 287 8.79 -4.31 -28.42
N THR A 288 8.49 -3.55 -27.34
CA THR A 288 9.18 -3.67 -26.06
C THR A 288 8.41 -4.48 -25.01
N GLY A 289 7.58 -5.44 -25.41
CA GLY A 289 6.72 -6.24 -24.57
C GLY A 289 7.26 -6.56 -23.16
N GLY A 290 6.40 -6.39 -22.12
CA GLY A 290 6.71 -6.69 -20.72
C GLY A 290 5.45 -6.54 -19.90
N THR A 291 5.32 -7.36 -18.84
CA THR A 291 4.13 -7.45 -17.99
C THR A 291 3.93 -6.24 -17.07
N GLY A 292 4.97 -5.44 -16.84
CA GLY A 292 4.96 -4.44 -15.76
C GLY A 292 4.96 -5.05 -14.35
N LEU A 293 5.16 -6.36 -14.23
CA LEU A 293 5.22 -7.05 -12.93
C LEU A 293 6.64 -7.23 -12.40
N GLY A 294 7.66 -7.24 -13.26
CA GLY A 294 9.03 -7.59 -12.88
C GLY A 294 9.60 -6.68 -11.78
N LEU A 295 9.45 -5.36 -11.88
CA LEU A 295 9.91 -4.43 -10.84
C LEU A 295 9.05 -4.49 -9.58
N ALA A 296 7.75 -4.71 -9.69
CA ALA A 296 6.88 -4.92 -8.53
C ALA A 296 7.24 -6.23 -7.78
N ILE A 297 7.59 -7.30 -8.51
CA ILE A 297 8.12 -8.54 -7.93
C ILE A 297 9.46 -8.27 -7.22
N ALA A 298 10.36 -7.53 -7.88
CA ALA A 298 11.65 -7.17 -7.30
C ALA A 298 11.48 -6.41 -5.98
N LYS A 299 10.62 -5.39 -5.94
CA LYS A 299 10.30 -4.64 -4.73
C LYS A 299 9.76 -5.54 -3.63
N ASN A 300 8.77 -6.39 -3.94
CA ASN A 300 8.17 -7.30 -2.95
C ASN A 300 9.22 -8.25 -2.34
N ILE A 301 10.13 -8.79 -3.15
CA ILE A 301 11.21 -9.67 -2.66
C ILE A 301 12.15 -8.90 -1.73
N VAL A 302 12.50 -7.66 -2.06
CA VAL A 302 13.34 -6.79 -1.22
C VAL A 302 12.63 -6.48 0.10
N ASP A 303 11.34 -6.11 0.06
CA ASP A 303 10.51 -5.84 1.24
C ASP A 303 10.43 -7.09 2.15
N MET A 304 10.27 -8.30 1.58
CA MET A 304 10.27 -9.57 2.33
C MET A 304 11.61 -9.85 3.04
N HIS A 305 12.72 -9.31 2.54
CA HIS A 305 14.05 -9.43 3.14
C HIS A 305 14.40 -8.23 4.05
N GLY A 306 13.44 -7.35 4.37
CA GLY A 306 13.66 -6.16 5.20
C GLY A 306 14.69 -5.19 4.61
N GLY A 307 14.84 -5.20 3.28
CA GLY A 307 15.74 -4.34 2.53
C GLY A 307 15.05 -3.09 1.96
N THR A 308 15.77 -2.37 1.12
CA THR A 308 15.23 -1.24 0.36
C THR A 308 15.63 -1.32 -1.10
N ILE A 309 14.74 -0.87 -1.99
CA ILE A 309 15.03 -0.70 -3.42
C ILE A 309 14.72 0.73 -3.83
N ALA A 310 15.64 1.33 -4.57
CA ALA A 310 15.50 2.68 -5.10
C ALA A 310 15.87 2.71 -6.59
N VAL A 311 15.43 3.75 -7.30
CA VAL A 311 15.78 4.00 -8.68
C VAL A 311 16.23 5.45 -8.86
N GLU A 312 17.26 5.65 -9.65
CA GLU A 312 17.76 6.95 -10.06
C GLU A 312 17.96 6.91 -11.57
N SER A 313 17.62 7.98 -12.29
CA SER A 313 17.81 8.06 -13.73
C SER A 313 18.27 9.45 -14.13
N ASP A 314 19.44 9.51 -14.73
CA ASP A 314 20.05 10.75 -15.24
C ASP A 314 20.85 10.47 -16.52
N LEU A 315 21.61 11.46 -17.02
CA LEU A 315 22.46 11.32 -18.18
C LEU A 315 23.61 10.31 -18.01
N LYS A 316 23.89 9.89 -16.76
CA LYS A 316 24.90 8.87 -16.42
C LYS A 316 24.29 7.46 -16.36
N GLY A 317 23.02 7.30 -16.68
CA GLY A 317 22.30 6.05 -16.74
C GLY A 317 21.18 5.91 -15.73
N THR A 318 20.39 4.84 -15.90
CA THR A 318 19.35 4.43 -14.93
C THR A 318 19.94 3.40 -14.00
N ARG A 319 19.83 3.62 -12.69
CA ARG A 319 20.39 2.80 -11.62
C ARG A 319 19.27 2.25 -10.74
N PHE A 320 19.14 0.94 -10.67
CA PHE A 320 18.31 0.27 -9.66
C PHE A 320 19.23 -0.14 -8.51
N ILE A 321 18.99 0.36 -7.33
CA ILE A 321 19.83 0.19 -6.14
C ILE A 321 19.06 -0.63 -5.12
N VAL A 322 19.56 -1.83 -4.82
CA VAL A 322 19.02 -2.73 -3.78
C VAL A 322 19.97 -2.70 -2.59
N THR A 323 19.43 -2.52 -1.39
CA THR A 323 20.19 -2.62 -0.13
C THR A 323 19.57 -3.72 0.72
N LEU A 324 20.37 -4.73 1.10
CA LEU A 324 19.98 -5.87 1.92
C LEU A 324 20.82 -5.91 3.19
N LYS A 325 20.24 -6.31 4.31
CA LYS A 325 20.96 -6.50 5.57
C LYS A 325 21.79 -7.79 5.53
N VAL A 326 23.01 -7.76 6.05
CA VAL A 326 23.88 -8.95 6.15
C VAL A 326 23.24 -10.02 7.03
N ASN A 327 22.69 -9.60 8.18
CA ASN A 327 22.01 -10.48 9.13
C ASN A 327 20.51 -10.16 9.12
N PHE A 328 19.76 -10.84 8.25
CA PHE A 328 18.30 -10.77 8.22
C PHE A 328 17.70 -11.77 9.19
N ASP A 329 16.83 -11.32 10.09
CA ASP A 329 16.09 -12.15 11.05
C ASP A 329 14.59 -12.09 10.73
N ILE A 330 14.08 -13.17 10.15
CA ILE A 330 12.69 -13.32 9.74
C ILE A 330 11.69 -13.14 10.91
N ASN A 331 12.12 -13.52 12.14
CA ASN A 331 11.23 -13.47 13.30
C ASN A 331 11.04 -12.06 13.85
N LYS A 332 11.98 -11.15 13.65
CA LYS A 332 11.88 -9.75 14.11
C LYS A 332 10.99 -8.89 13.23
N GLU A 333 10.87 -9.19 11.94
CA GLU A 333 10.09 -8.35 11.02
C GLU A 333 8.65 -8.84 10.80
N GLN A 334 8.36 -10.13 11.07
CA GLN A 334 6.97 -10.66 11.02
C GLN A 334 6.15 -10.40 12.30
N PHE A 335 6.81 -10.10 13.43
CA PHE A 335 6.16 -9.91 14.74
C PHE A 335 6.45 -8.54 15.39
N GLY A 336 7.10 -7.64 14.69
CA GLY A 336 7.43 -6.29 15.16
C GLY A 336 6.47 -5.25 14.57
N ASN A 337 5.21 -5.29 15.05
CA ASN A 337 4.26 -4.17 15.18
C ASN A 337 3.11 -4.61 16.06
#